data_dbb518bf0fc858433df897763913269e
#
_entry.id   dbb518bf0fc858433df897763913269e
#
_cell.length_a   1.000
_cell.length_b   1.000
_cell.length_c   1.000
_cell.angle_alpha   90.00
_cell.angle_beta   90.00
_cell.angle_gamma   90.00
#
_symmetry.space_group_name_H-M   'P 1'
#
loop_
_entity.id
_entity.type
_entity.pdbx_description
1 polymer ?
#
loop_
_entity_poly.entity_id
_entity_poly.type
_entity_poly.pdbx_seq_one_letter_code
_entity_poly.pdbx_strand_id
1 'polypeptide(L)'
;MEILTQERIDQFLHLLRQNGIETHAITIYQQDKCLLNRAFFPYEVTALHPLYSVSKSFLSAAVGYLVVDGRVDLNTPWLTYCPEYADKVVDSRFKDVTVRHLLTMNLGQDNEAVMHGSDDWAENTVAKRMTYQPGTKFFYNSMCSHFLSVMVQDITGQKVVDFLAKRLFEPLGITNYYWEEDLLGHNTGGFGLHLATQDLAKYGLCLLHHGVYNGEQVIPESWVVAAT
;
A
#
# COMPACT_ATOMS: atom_id res chain seq x y z
N MET A 1 9.14 20.09 -21.39
CA MET A 1 9.22 20.10 -19.93
C MET A 1 10.58 20.65 -19.52
N GLU A 2 10.61 21.66 -18.66
CA GLU A 2 11.87 22.29 -18.23
C GLU A 2 12.70 21.29 -17.41
N ILE A 3 13.99 21.17 -17.75
CA ILE A 3 14.89 20.24 -17.06
C ILE A 3 15.22 20.81 -15.67
N LEU A 4 15.08 20.00 -14.64
CA LEU A 4 15.47 20.37 -13.28
C LEU A 4 17.00 20.50 -13.22
N THR A 5 17.49 21.72 -12.95
CA THR A 5 18.93 22.01 -12.86
C THR A 5 19.46 21.74 -11.45
N GLN A 6 20.78 21.51 -11.33
CA GLN A 6 21.45 21.39 -10.03
C GLN A 6 21.21 22.62 -9.15
N GLU A 7 21.23 23.81 -9.71
CA GLU A 7 20.96 25.06 -9.00
C GLU A 7 19.56 25.05 -8.33
N ARG A 8 18.52 24.57 -9.04
CA ARG A 8 17.17 24.45 -8.47
C ARG A 8 17.09 23.39 -7.37
N ILE A 9 17.81 22.30 -7.52
CA ILE A 9 17.93 21.29 -6.45
C ILE A 9 18.59 21.90 -5.22
N ASP A 10 19.67 22.64 -5.39
CA ASP A 10 20.39 23.29 -4.30
C ASP A 10 19.53 24.36 -3.61
N GLN A 11 18.77 25.16 -4.37
CA GLN A 11 17.78 26.10 -3.84
C GLN A 11 16.69 25.39 -3.03
N PHE A 12 16.16 24.29 -3.53
CA PHE A 12 15.17 23.47 -2.81
C PHE A 12 15.73 22.95 -1.47
N LEU A 13 16.93 22.37 -1.48
CA LEU A 13 17.59 21.90 -0.27
C LEU A 13 17.89 23.02 0.73
N HIS A 14 18.23 24.22 0.21
CA HIS A 14 18.42 25.40 1.04
C HIS A 14 17.11 25.83 1.72
N LEU A 15 16.00 25.85 0.98
CA LEU A 15 14.68 26.19 1.52
C LEU A 15 14.23 25.22 2.61
N LEU A 16 14.47 23.90 2.45
CA LEU A 16 14.17 22.91 3.50
C LEU A 16 14.89 23.28 4.80
N ARG A 17 16.18 23.58 4.73
CA ARG A 17 16.99 23.98 5.90
C ARG A 17 16.52 25.29 6.53
N GLN A 18 16.27 26.33 5.69
CA GLN A 18 15.82 27.62 6.17
C GLN A 18 14.48 27.54 6.92
N ASN A 19 13.60 26.65 6.50
CA ASN A 19 12.29 26.45 7.12
C ASN A 19 12.31 25.41 8.27
N GLY A 20 13.50 24.93 8.66
CA GLY A 20 13.61 23.96 9.76
C GLY A 20 12.92 22.61 9.48
N ILE A 21 12.76 22.24 8.21
CA ILE A 21 12.13 20.97 7.83
C ILE A 21 13.14 19.85 8.04
N GLU A 22 12.85 18.98 9.00
CA GLU A 22 13.62 17.77 9.22
C GLU A 22 13.49 16.84 8.00
N THR A 23 14.61 16.49 7.41
CA THR A 23 14.66 15.70 6.19
C THR A 23 15.63 14.54 6.39
N HIS A 24 15.14 13.30 6.30
CA HIS A 24 15.96 12.10 6.47
C HIS A 24 16.69 11.73 5.19
N ALA A 25 15.96 11.62 4.08
CA ALA A 25 16.53 11.34 2.77
C ALA A 25 15.66 11.92 1.66
N ILE A 26 16.27 12.18 0.50
CA ILE A 26 15.59 12.65 -0.71
C ILE A 26 16.15 11.89 -1.90
N THR A 27 15.25 11.37 -2.73
CA THR A 27 15.57 10.81 -4.04
C THR A 27 14.76 11.53 -5.10
N ILE A 28 15.41 12.07 -6.13
CA ILE A 28 14.78 12.81 -7.22
C ILE A 28 15.15 12.16 -8.54
N TYR A 29 14.12 11.83 -9.32
CA TYR A 29 14.27 11.36 -10.69
C TYR A 29 13.62 12.35 -11.67
N GLN A 30 14.20 12.48 -12.84
CA GLN A 30 13.59 13.12 -14.00
C GLN A 30 14.01 12.38 -15.26
N GLN A 31 13.06 11.95 -16.09
CA GLN A 31 13.31 11.21 -17.32
C GLN A 31 14.25 9.99 -17.07
N ASP A 32 13.93 9.20 -16.08
CA ASP A 32 14.67 7.99 -15.65
C ASP A 32 16.08 8.22 -15.12
N LYS A 33 16.52 9.47 -15.12
CA LYS A 33 17.81 9.86 -14.56
C LYS A 33 17.65 10.24 -13.10
N CYS A 34 18.43 9.57 -12.23
CA CYS A 34 18.56 9.98 -10.83
C CYS A 34 19.37 11.29 -10.78
N LEU A 35 18.73 12.39 -10.38
CA LEU A 35 19.36 13.69 -10.22
C LEU A 35 19.89 13.92 -8.82
N LEU A 36 19.25 13.30 -7.82
CA LEU A 36 19.65 13.34 -6.42
C LEU A 36 19.27 12.03 -5.74
N ASN A 37 20.22 11.44 -5.00
CA ASN A 37 19.95 10.42 -4.00
C ASN A 37 20.83 10.74 -2.79
N ARG A 38 20.21 11.28 -1.74
CA ARG A 38 20.95 11.84 -0.60
C ARG A 38 20.22 11.59 0.70
N ALA A 39 20.97 11.16 1.72
CA ALA A 39 20.51 11.17 3.10
C ALA A 39 21.20 12.30 3.88
N PHE A 40 20.58 12.69 5.00
CA PHE A 40 21.08 13.73 5.90
C PHE A 40 21.38 13.10 7.27
N PHE A 41 22.52 13.49 7.85
CA PHE A 41 22.92 12.97 9.15
C PHE A 41 21.78 13.08 10.19
N PRO A 42 21.50 12.02 10.97
CA PRO A 42 22.28 10.78 11.13
C PRO A 42 21.87 9.62 10.20
N TYR A 43 21.06 9.85 9.18
CA TYR A 43 20.51 8.82 8.30
C TYR A 43 21.44 8.45 7.15
N GLU A 44 21.28 7.21 6.67
CA GLU A 44 21.95 6.67 5.48
C GLU A 44 20.94 6.46 4.35
N VAL A 45 21.37 6.47 3.08
CA VAL A 45 20.49 6.28 1.91
C VAL A 45 19.83 4.90 1.87
N THR A 46 20.41 3.93 2.58
CA THR A 46 19.91 2.56 2.71
C THR A 46 19.04 2.35 3.95
N ALA A 47 18.91 3.38 4.80
CA ALA A 47 18.10 3.29 6.00
C ALA A 47 16.63 3.02 5.65
N LEU A 48 16.03 2.06 6.34
CA LEU A 48 14.61 1.78 6.23
C LEU A 48 13.81 2.86 6.96
N HIS A 49 12.81 3.40 6.29
CA HIS A 49 11.85 4.34 6.85
C HIS A 49 10.45 3.73 6.83
N PRO A 50 9.64 3.92 7.89
CA PRO A 50 8.24 3.53 7.87
C PRO A 50 7.50 4.35 6.80
N LEU A 51 6.85 3.67 5.88
CA LEU A 51 6.14 4.32 4.78
C LEU A 51 4.74 4.78 5.18
N TYR A 52 4.30 4.44 6.39
CA TYR A 52 2.93 4.73 6.81
C TYR A 52 1.93 4.33 5.73
N SER A 53 1.01 5.22 5.36
CA SER A 53 -0.05 4.94 4.40
C SER A 53 0.40 4.72 2.95
N VAL A 54 1.64 5.02 2.60
CA VAL A 54 2.19 4.64 1.29
C VAL A 54 2.25 3.12 1.13
N SER A 55 2.28 2.35 2.24
CA SER A 55 2.13 0.89 2.25
C SER A 55 0.91 0.40 1.48
N LYS A 56 -0.19 1.18 1.49
CA LYS A 56 -1.43 0.86 0.76
C LYS A 56 -1.24 0.72 -0.74
N SER A 57 -0.30 1.49 -1.32
CA SER A 57 0.01 1.40 -2.75
C SER A 57 0.64 0.06 -3.10
N PHE A 58 1.50 -0.48 -2.25
CA PHE A 58 2.09 -1.82 -2.41
C PHE A 58 1.05 -2.92 -2.22
N LEU A 59 0.16 -2.78 -1.24
CA LEU A 59 -0.97 -3.69 -1.07
C LEU A 59 -1.90 -3.67 -2.29
N SER A 60 -2.17 -2.49 -2.86
CA SER A 60 -2.93 -2.38 -4.11
C SER A 60 -2.27 -3.19 -5.23
N ALA A 61 -0.95 -3.16 -5.38
CA ALA A 61 -0.25 -3.99 -6.36
C ALA A 61 -0.45 -5.49 -6.08
N ALA A 62 -0.44 -5.92 -4.81
CA ALA A 62 -0.70 -7.33 -4.46
C ALA A 62 -2.11 -7.77 -4.90
N VAL A 63 -3.12 -6.94 -4.62
CA VAL A 63 -4.50 -7.19 -5.09
C VAL A 63 -4.55 -7.20 -6.62
N GLY A 64 -3.84 -6.28 -7.27
CA GLY A 64 -3.76 -6.19 -8.73
C GLY A 64 -3.23 -7.45 -9.40
N TYR A 65 -2.20 -8.06 -8.85
CA TYR A 65 -1.72 -9.36 -9.35
C TYR A 65 -2.81 -10.43 -9.24
N LEU A 66 -3.53 -10.51 -8.14
CA LEU A 66 -4.60 -11.49 -7.96
C LEU A 66 -5.78 -11.25 -8.91
N VAL A 67 -6.08 -9.99 -9.21
CA VAL A 67 -7.13 -9.64 -10.19
C VAL A 67 -6.73 -10.07 -11.60
N VAL A 68 -5.50 -9.79 -12.01
CA VAL A 68 -5.01 -10.16 -13.35
C VAL A 68 -4.82 -11.68 -13.48
N ASP A 69 -4.43 -12.35 -12.39
CA ASP A 69 -4.36 -13.82 -12.32
C ASP A 69 -5.76 -14.48 -12.32
N GLY A 70 -6.86 -13.71 -12.30
CA GLY A 70 -8.24 -14.20 -12.27
C GLY A 70 -8.65 -14.83 -10.94
N ARG A 71 -7.88 -14.61 -9.88
CA ARG A 71 -8.14 -15.16 -8.53
C ARG A 71 -9.04 -14.27 -7.69
N VAL A 72 -9.15 -12.98 -8.04
CA VAL A 72 -9.98 -11.98 -7.36
C VAL A 72 -10.79 -11.20 -8.39
N ASP A 73 -12.10 -11.06 -8.16
CA ASP A 73 -12.99 -10.12 -8.85
C ASP A 73 -13.32 -8.95 -7.89
N LEU A 74 -13.13 -7.74 -8.38
CA LEU A 74 -13.35 -6.51 -7.59
C LEU A 74 -14.80 -6.33 -7.11
N ASN A 75 -15.78 -6.91 -7.80
CA ASN A 75 -17.19 -6.79 -7.48
C ASN A 75 -17.70 -7.94 -6.60
N THR A 76 -16.86 -8.94 -6.33
CA THR A 76 -17.19 -10.03 -5.42
C THR A 76 -17.11 -9.55 -3.96
N PRO A 77 -18.10 -9.92 -3.11
CA PRO A 77 -18.04 -9.64 -1.68
C PRO A 77 -16.77 -10.20 -1.03
N TRP A 78 -16.14 -9.41 -0.15
CA TRP A 78 -14.92 -9.79 0.55
C TRP A 78 -15.09 -11.10 1.35
N LEU A 79 -16.25 -11.31 1.97
CA LEU A 79 -16.58 -12.54 2.71
C LEU A 79 -16.57 -13.82 1.85
N THR A 80 -16.60 -13.71 0.54
CA THR A 80 -16.41 -14.86 -0.36
C THR A 80 -14.99 -15.41 -0.29
N TYR A 81 -14.02 -14.51 -0.04
CA TYR A 81 -12.61 -14.86 0.06
C TYR A 81 -12.17 -15.15 1.50
N CYS A 82 -12.90 -14.62 2.50
CA CYS A 82 -12.61 -14.76 3.93
C CYS A 82 -13.89 -15.22 4.65
N PRO A 83 -14.40 -16.44 4.37
CA PRO A 83 -15.69 -16.91 4.87
C PRO A 83 -15.72 -17.13 6.39
N GLU A 84 -14.58 -17.27 7.06
CA GLU A 84 -14.44 -17.44 8.49
C GLU A 84 -14.95 -16.25 9.31
N TYR A 85 -15.09 -15.09 8.66
CA TYR A 85 -15.65 -13.89 9.30
C TYR A 85 -17.18 -13.78 9.14
N ALA A 86 -17.82 -14.66 8.38
CA ALA A 86 -19.24 -14.52 8.02
C ALA A 86 -20.20 -14.58 9.23
N ASP A 87 -19.89 -15.39 10.24
CA ASP A 87 -20.66 -15.51 11.47
C ASP A 87 -20.37 -14.41 12.49
N LYS A 88 -19.33 -13.61 12.29
CA LYS A 88 -18.93 -12.47 13.13
C LYS A 88 -19.61 -11.16 12.69
N VAL A 89 -20.23 -11.15 11.53
CA VAL A 89 -20.89 -9.96 10.96
C VAL A 89 -22.14 -9.60 11.77
N VAL A 90 -22.14 -8.43 12.40
CA VAL A 90 -23.26 -7.91 13.21
C VAL A 90 -24.28 -7.16 12.34
N ASP A 91 -23.82 -6.43 11.32
CA ASP A 91 -24.66 -5.67 10.41
C ASP A 91 -24.70 -6.35 9.05
N SER A 92 -25.89 -6.82 8.62
CA SER A 92 -26.04 -7.60 7.39
C SER A 92 -25.56 -6.88 6.12
N ARG A 93 -25.50 -5.55 6.12
CA ARG A 93 -24.98 -4.74 5.02
C ARG A 93 -23.50 -5.02 4.72
N PHE A 94 -22.73 -5.50 5.72
CA PHE A 94 -21.33 -5.87 5.51
C PHE A 94 -21.19 -7.01 4.50
N LYS A 95 -22.22 -7.86 4.33
CA LYS A 95 -22.21 -8.95 3.35
C LYS A 95 -22.10 -8.46 1.91
N ASP A 96 -22.44 -7.20 1.66
CA ASP A 96 -22.39 -6.56 0.34
C ASP A 96 -21.08 -5.77 0.13
N VAL A 97 -20.16 -5.81 1.11
CA VAL A 97 -18.84 -5.14 0.99
C VAL A 97 -17.98 -5.90 0.00
N THR A 98 -17.74 -5.30 -1.16
CA THR A 98 -16.90 -5.87 -2.21
C THR A 98 -15.42 -5.49 -2.04
N VAL A 99 -14.53 -6.20 -2.74
CA VAL A 99 -13.10 -5.86 -2.81
C VAL A 99 -12.91 -4.41 -3.32
N ARG A 100 -13.73 -3.98 -4.28
CA ARG A 100 -13.72 -2.58 -4.78
C ARG A 100 -14.05 -1.59 -3.67
N HIS A 101 -15.05 -1.84 -2.86
CA HIS A 101 -15.41 -0.95 -1.75
C HIS A 101 -14.26 -0.78 -0.76
N LEU A 102 -13.48 -1.83 -0.51
CA LEU A 102 -12.30 -1.77 0.35
C LEU A 102 -11.16 -0.98 -0.31
N LEU A 103 -10.84 -1.24 -1.58
CA LEU A 103 -9.81 -0.50 -2.33
C LEU A 103 -10.10 0.99 -2.42
N THR A 104 -11.38 1.37 -2.52
CA THR A 104 -11.82 2.77 -2.67
C THR A 104 -12.27 3.40 -1.35
N MET A 105 -12.08 2.70 -0.21
CA MET A 105 -12.46 3.18 1.14
C MET A 105 -13.92 3.61 1.26
N ASN A 106 -14.82 2.84 0.64
CA ASN A 106 -16.26 3.00 0.68
C ASN A 106 -16.92 1.88 1.50
N LEU A 107 -16.29 1.48 2.61
CA LEU A 107 -16.75 0.39 3.48
C LEU A 107 -18.16 0.63 4.02
N GLY A 108 -18.52 1.89 4.32
CA GLY A 108 -19.79 2.27 4.91
C GLY A 108 -19.75 2.47 6.42
N GLN A 109 -18.58 2.39 7.04
CA GLN A 109 -18.30 2.81 8.42
C GLN A 109 -17.67 4.20 8.41
N ASP A 110 -17.98 5.03 9.40
CA ASP A 110 -17.46 6.41 9.56
C ASP A 110 -16.49 6.56 10.74
N ASN A 111 -15.99 5.44 11.24
CA ASN A 111 -14.96 5.40 12.27
C ASN A 111 -13.97 4.27 11.97
N GLU A 112 -12.70 4.48 12.26
CA GLU A 112 -11.73 3.39 12.26
C GLU A 112 -11.97 2.46 13.46
N ALA A 113 -11.74 1.17 13.25
CA ALA A 113 -11.68 0.23 14.35
C ALA A 113 -10.49 0.59 15.26
N VAL A 114 -10.70 0.50 16.56
CA VAL A 114 -9.58 0.61 17.49
C VAL A 114 -8.71 -0.63 17.33
N MET A 115 -7.49 -0.42 16.84
CA MET A 115 -6.49 -1.50 16.64
C MET A 115 -5.87 -1.96 17.98
N HIS A 116 -6.32 -1.39 19.10
CA HIS A 116 -5.82 -1.72 20.42
C HIS A 116 -6.86 -2.56 21.18
N GLY A 117 -6.42 -3.66 21.79
CA GLY A 117 -7.24 -4.45 22.71
C GLY A 117 -7.95 -5.66 22.11
N SER A 118 -7.69 -6.02 20.85
CA SER A 118 -8.09 -7.28 20.24
C SER A 118 -6.99 -7.80 19.32
N ASP A 119 -6.84 -9.10 19.34
CA ASP A 119 -5.85 -9.81 18.54
C ASP A 119 -6.26 -9.84 17.05
N ASP A 120 -7.57 -9.86 16.76
CA ASP A 120 -8.12 -9.88 15.41
C ASP A 120 -8.79 -8.54 15.06
N TRP A 121 -8.08 -7.72 14.29
CA TRP A 121 -8.58 -6.43 13.85
C TRP A 121 -9.72 -6.55 12.82
N ALA A 122 -9.69 -7.60 12.00
CA ALA A 122 -10.74 -7.84 11.01
C ALA A 122 -12.04 -8.24 11.71
N GLU A 123 -12.01 -9.18 12.68
CA GLU A 123 -13.18 -9.55 13.48
C GLU A 123 -13.78 -8.35 14.19
N ASN A 124 -12.97 -7.53 14.84
CA ASN A 124 -13.45 -6.31 15.49
C ASN A 124 -14.16 -5.35 14.55
N THR A 125 -13.72 -5.30 13.30
CA THR A 125 -14.28 -4.36 12.32
C THR A 125 -15.58 -4.90 11.73
N VAL A 126 -15.67 -6.19 11.40
CA VAL A 126 -16.93 -6.81 10.92
C VAL A 126 -18.02 -6.85 11.99
N ALA A 127 -17.63 -6.86 13.27
CA ALA A 127 -18.55 -6.81 14.42
C ALA A 127 -19.15 -5.41 14.67
N LYS A 128 -18.72 -4.38 13.90
CA LYS A 128 -19.26 -3.03 14.03
C LYS A 128 -20.47 -2.81 13.11
N ARG A 129 -21.37 -1.91 13.56
CA ARG A 129 -22.49 -1.48 12.73
C ARG A 129 -21.99 -0.57 11.61
N MET A 130 -22.69 -0.64 10.49
CA MET A 130 -22.51 0.24 9.34
C MET A 130 -23.27 1.54 9.56
N THR A 131 -22.67 2.68 9.22
CA THR A 131 -23.33 3.99 9.22
C THR A 131 -24.02 4.24 7.88
N TYR A 132 -23.36 3.84 6.80
CA TYR A 132 -23.82 4.03 5.42
C TYR A 132 -23.92 2.70 4.69
N GLN A 133 -24.58 2.70 3.53
CA GLN A 133 -24.49 1.56 2.62
C GLN A 133 -23.08 1.47 2.01
N PRO A 134 -22.50 0.27 1.84
CA PRO A 134 -21.25 0.09 1.14
C PRO A 134 -21.27 0.78 -0.24
N GLY A 135 -20.19 1.42 -0.62
CA GLY A 135 -20.06 2.10 -1.90
C GLY A 135 -20.64 3.51 -1.97
N THR A 136 -21.35 4.00 -0.94
CA THR A 136 -22.06 5.28 -1.01
C THR A 136 -21.32 6.46 -0.38
N LYS A 137 -20.37 6.19 0.52
CA LYS A 137 -19.66 7.25 1.26
C LYS A 137 -18.20 6.90 1.41
N PHE A 138 -17.33 7.76 0.89
CA PHE A 138 -15.89 7.69 1.18
C PHE A 138 -15.63 8.08 2.64
N PHE A 139 -14.88 7.24 3.32
CA PHE A 139 -14.29 7.53 4.62
C PHE A 139 -12.92 6.87 4.68
N TYR A 140 -11.85 7.68 4.83
CA TYR A 140 -10.50 7.14 4.93
C TYR A 140 -10.36 6.21 6.12
N ASN A 141 -10.12 4.91 5.86
CA ASN A 141 -10.12 3.89 6.89
C ASN A 141 -9.04 2.83 6.58
N SER A 142 -8.03 2.74 7.44
CA SER A 142 -6.92 1.80 7.27
C SER A 142 -7.35 0.34 7.40
N MET A 143 -8.49 0.07 8.05
CA MET A 143 -9.04 -1.27 8.14
C MET A 143 -9.50 -1.83 6.79
N CYS A 144 -9.90 -0.96 5.86
CA CYS A 144 -10.17 -1.40 4.48
C CYS A 144 -8.95 -2.09 3.86
N SER A 145 -7.77 -1.52 4.08
CA SER A 145 -6.52 -2.13 3.60
C SER A 145 -6.13 -3.36 4.40
N HIS A 146 -6.40 -3.40 5.70
CA HIS A 146 -6.15 -4.59 6.49
C HIS A 146 -6.99 -5.78 6.02
N PHE A 147 -8.28 -5.59 5.74
CA PHE A 147 -9.14 -6.61 5.12
C PHE A 147 -8.54 -7.17 3.81
N LEU A 148 -7.98 -6.30 2.98
CA LEU A 148 -7.33 -6.73 1.74
C LEU A 148 -6.04 -7.51 2.01
N SER A 149 -5.30 -7.18 3.07
CA SER A 149 -4.12 -7.92 3.49
C SER A 149 -4.46 -9.33 3.96
N VAL A 150 -5.48 -9.47 4.81
CA VAL A 150 -6.03 -10.77 5.23
C VAL A 150 -6.43 -11.59 4.00
N MET A 151 -7.23 -11.00 3.10
CA MET A 151 -7.68 -11.66 1.86
C MET A 151 -6.51 -12.15 1.00
N VAL A 152 -5.46 -11.34 0.81
CA VAL A 152 -4.28 -11.75 0.04
C VAL A 152 -3.63 -12.97 0.68
N GLN A 153 -3.48 -12.98 2.00
CA GLN A 153 -2.89 -14.10 2.72
C GLN A 153 -3.76 -15.35 2.62
N ASP A 154 -5.07 -15.27 2.79
CA ASP A 154 -5.98 -16.42 2.69
C ASP A 154 -5.99 -17.02 1.28
N ILE A 155 -6.04 -16.17 0.25
CA ILE A 155 -6.01 -16.64 -1.13
C ILE A 155 -4.67 -17.28 -1.49
N THR A 156 -3.53 -16.70 -1.03
CA THR A 156 -2.19 -17.11 -1.49
C THR A 156 -1.50 -18.10 -0.58
N GLY A 157 -1.91 -18.17 0.70
CA GLY A 157 -1.19 -18.88 1.75
C GLY A 157 0.13 -18.19 2.13
N GLN A 158 0.34 -16.93 1.72
CA GLN A 158 1.57 -16.16 1.95
C GLN A 158 1.23 -14.78 2.51
N LYS A 159 2.08 -14.25 3.38
CA LYS A 159 1.98 -12.84 3.80
C LYS A 159 2.10 -11.93 2.57
N VAL A 160 1.52 -10.75 2.61
CA VAL A 160 1.60 -9.79 1.50
C VAL A 160 3.06 -9.52 1.11
N VAL A 161 3.93 -9.35 2.09
CA VAL A 161 5.37 -9.09 1.87
C VAL A 161 6.05 -10.23 1.12
N ASP A 162 5.74 -11.48 1.46
CA ASP A 162 6.31 -12.68 0.82
C ASP A 162 5.73 -12.86 -0.60
N PHE A 163 4.44 -12.60 -0.76
CA PHE A 163 3.78 -12.63 -2.08
C PHE A 163 4.36 -11.60 -3.04
N LEU A 164 4.70 -10.40 -2.54
CA LEU A 164 5.33 -9.34 -3.31
C LEU A 164 6.83 -9.55 -3.53
N ALA A 165 7.50 -10.36 -2.71
CA ALA A 165 8.96 -10.53 -2.78
C ALA A 165 9.42 -10.86 -4.20
N LYS A 166 8.87 -11.91 -4.81
CA LYS A 166 9.24 -12.36 -6.17
C LYS A 166 8.58 -11.56 -7.29
N ARG A 167 7.38 -11.04 -7.06
CA ARG A 167 6.58 -10.38 -8.10
C ARG A 167 6.93 -8.91 -8.28
N LEU A 168 7.36 -8.27 -7.19
CA LEU A 168 7.58 -6.82 -7.16
C LEU A 168 8.98 -6.44 -6.66
N PHE A 169 9.36 -6.91 -5.47
CA PHE A 169 10.60 -6.43 -4.86
C PHE A 169 11.84 -6.90 -5.61
N GLU A 170 11.92 -8.17 -5.95
CA GLU A 170 13.04 -8.76 -6.68
C GLU A 170 13.24 -8.12 -8.07
N PRO A 171 12.20 -7.97 -8.93
CA PRO A 171 12.33 -7.26 -10.21
C PRO A 171 12.73 -5.79 -10.07
N LEU A 172 12.31 -5.11 -8.99
CA LEU A 172 12.74 -3.73 -8.70
C LEU A 172 14.15 -3.66 -8.08
N GLY A 173 14.79 -4.80 -7.79
CA GLY A 173 16.07 -4.84 -7.09
C GLY A 173 15.98 -4.30 -5.66
N ILE A 174 14.85 -4.54 -4.98
CA ILE A 174 14.62 -4.20 -3.59
C ILE A 174 14.92 -5.45 -2.75
N THR A 175 15.96 -5.39 -1.93
CA THR A 175 16.44 -6.55 -1.16
C THR A 175 16.32 -6.39 0.35
N ASN A 176 16.09 -5.16 0.81
CA ASN A 176 15.95 -4.85 2.23
C ASN A 176 14.60 -4.19 2.47
N TYR A 177 13.71 -4.91 3.12
CA TYR A 177 12.36 -4.47 3.44
C TYR A 177 11.83 -5.20 4.67
N TYR A 178 10.84 -4.59 5.32
CA TYR A 178 10.12 -5.16 6.43
C TYR A 178 8.67 -4.66 6.41
N TRP A 179 7.71 -5.51 6.73
CA TRP A 179 6.30 -5.12 6.88
C TRP A 179 5.78 -5.60 8.22
N GLU A 180 5.33 -4.67 9.05
CA GLU A 180 4.74 -4.95 10.35
C GLU A 180 3.52 -5.86 10.25
N GLU A 181 3.28 -6.62 11.32
CA GLU A 181 2.22 -7.61 11.39
C GLU A 181 1.27 -7.29 12.54
N ASP A 182 0.04 -7.76 12.42
CA ASP A 182 -0.88 -7.88 13.54
C ASP A 182 -0.51 -9.07 14.43
N LEU A 183 -1.27 -9.30 15.50
CA LEU A 183 -1.02 -10.40 16.43
C LEU A 183 -1.34 -11.79 15.84
N LEU A 184 -2.04 -11.85 14.72
CA LEU A 184 -2.34 -13.09 13.99
C LEU A 184 -1.35 -13.39 12.87
N GLY A 185 -0.39 -12.48 12.63
CA GLY A 185 0.66 -12.65 11.63
C GLY A 185 0.26 -12.18 10.22
N HIS A 186 -0.81 -11.39 10.08
CA HIS A 186 -1.10 -10.70 8.83
C HIS A 186 -0.29 -9.40 8.73
N ASN A 187 0.26 -9.10 7.58
CA ASN A 187 0.82 -7.75 7.39
C ASN A 187 -0.28 -6.71 7.59
N THR A 188 0.04 -5.58 8.22
CA THR A 188 -0.96 -4.55 8.60
C THR A 188 -1.72 -3.95 7.41
N GLY A 189 -1.17 -4.05 6.20
CA GLY A 189 -1.78 -3.63 4.94
C GLY A 189 -1.92 -2.11 4.79
N GLY A 190 -2.50 -1.44 5.77
CA GLY A 190 -2.76 0.00 5.75
C GLY A 190 -1.55 0.87 6.08
N PHE A 191 -0.50 0.31 6.67
CA PHE A 191 0.76 0.93 7.10
C PHE A 191 1.82 -0.15 7.34
N GLY A 192 2.95 0.20 7.95
CA GLY A 192 3.92 -0.76 8.48
C GLY A 192 4.93 -1.31 7.47
N LEU A 193 4.86 -0.98 6.19
CA LEU A 193 5.94 -1.28 5.25
C LEU A 193 7.10 -0.31 5.47
N HIS A 194 8.32 -0.85 5.54
CA HIS A 194 9.56 -0.10 5.69
C HIS A 194 10.44 -0.34 4.46
N LEU A 195 10.85 0.75 3.80
CA LEU A 195 11.77 0.73 2.66
C LEU A 195 12.78 1.89 2.76
N ALA A 196 13.89 1.74 2.06
CA ALA A 196 14.76 2.87 1.79
C ALA A 196 14.10 3.84 0.78
N THR A 197 14.37 5.14 0.91
CA THR A 197 13.79 6.18 0.04
C THR A 197 14.10 5.93 -1.44
N GLN A 198 15.30 5.45 -1.76
CA GLN A 198 15.67 5.09 -3.12
C GLN A 198 14.86 3.91 -3.68
N ASP A 199 14.46 2.95 -2.84
CA ASP A 199 13.68 1.79 -3.24
C ASP A 199 12.21 2.18 -3.46
N LEU A 200 11.67 3.07 -2.63
CA LEU A 200 10.37 3.70 -2.88
C LEU A 200 10.36 4.44 -4.23
N ALA A 201 11.46 5.13 -4.59
CA ALA A 201 11.55 5.82 -5.89
C ALA A 201 11.53 4.85 -7.08
N LYS A 202 12.12 3.65 -6.97
CA LYS A 202 12.03 2.60 -8.01
C LYS A 202 10.57 2.18 -8.24
N TYR A 203 9.80 2.01 -7.16
CA TYR A 203 8.37 1.72 -7.27
C TYR A 203 7.61 2.87 -7.95
N GLY A 204 7.91 4.12 -7.59
CA GLY A 204 7.34 5.29 -8.23
C GLY A 204 7.64 5.36 -9.74
N LEU A 205 8.88 5.05 -10.15
CA LEU A 205 9.25 4.97 -11.56
C LEU A 205 8.49 3.85 -12.28
N CYS A 206 8.35 2.68 -11.66
CA CYS A 206 7.59 1.58 -12.22
C CYS A 206 6.13 2.01 -12.50
N LEU A 207 5.47 2.68 -11.56
CA LEU A 207 4.11 3.20 -11.78
C LEU A 207 4.07 4.27 -12.88
N LEU A 208 5.05 5.19 -12.91
CA LEU A 208 5.16 6.25 -13.93
C LEU A 208 5.24 5.66 -15.35
N HIS A 209 5.86 4.50 -15.50
CA HIS A 209 6.02 3.77 -16.75
C HIS A 209 4.98 2.65 -16.93
N HIS A 210 3.77 2.84 -16.43
CA HIS A 210 2.67 1.89 -16.59
C HIS A 210 3.02 0.44 -16.15
N GLY A 211 3.81 0.33 -15.09
CA GLY A 211 4.22 -0.95 -14.53
C GLY A 211 5.52 -1.53 -15.10
N VAL A 212 6.17 -0.83 -16.02
CA VAL A 212 7.45 -1.25 -16.60
C VAL A 212 8.63 -0.73 -15.76
N TYR A 213 9.61 -1.58 -15.50
CA TYR A 213 10.86 -1.21 -14.88
C TYR A 213 12.02 -1.98 -15.53
N ASN A 214 13.09 -1.26 -15.92
CA ASN A 214 14.24 -1.82 -16.65
C ASN A 214 13.86 -2.64 -17.89
N GLY A 215 12.78 -2.27 -18.58
CA GLY A 215 12.29 -2.94 -19.79
C GLY A 215 11.41 -4.18 -19.55
N GLU A 216 11.14 -4.53 -18.30
CA GLU A 216 10.27 -5.65 -17.91
C GLU A 216 8.93 -5.13 -17.36
N GLN A 217 7.82 -5.80 -17.72
CA GLN A 217 6.50 -5.53 -17.14
C GLN A 217 6.45 -6.15 -15.75
N VAL A 218 6.68 -5.32 -14.72
CA VAL A 218 6.70 -5.74 -13.32
C VAL A 218 5.27 -5.74 -12.75
N ILE A 219 4.54 -4.63 -12.88
CA ILE A 219 3.15 -4.53 -12.46
C ILE A 219 2.29 -4.55 -13.74
N PRO A 220 1.21 -5.36 -13.80
CA PRO A 220 0.35 -5.37 -15.00
C PRO A 220 -0.15 -3.97 -15.36
N GLU A 221 0.03 -3.55 -16.62
CA GLU A 221 -0.37 -2.22 -17.10
C GLU A 221 -1.85 -1.94 -16.83
N SER A 222 -2.71 -2.94 -17.10
CA SER A 222 -4.15 -2.82 -16.86
C SER A 222 -4.49 -2.48 -15.41
N TRP A 223 -3.69 -2.97 -14.46
CA TRP A 223 -3.86 -2.63 -13.05
C TRP A 223 -3.37 -1.23 -12.74
N VAL A 224 -2.20 -0.84 -13.25
CA VAL A 224 -1.69 0.53 -13.04
C VAL A 224 -2.71 1.55 -13.52
N VAL A 225 -3.23 1.37 -14.75
CA VAL A 225 -4.26 2.26 -15.32
C VAL A 225 -5.55 2.29 -14.48
N ALA A 226 -5.95 1.16 -13.89
CA ALA A 226 -7.17 1.11 -13.06
C ALA A 226 -6.97 1.71 -11.66
N ALA A 227 -5.73 1.76 -11.16
CA ALA A 227 -5.40 2.16 -9.79
C ALA A 227 -4.87 3.60 -9.68
N THR A 228 -4.51 4.25 -10.80
CA THR A 228 -3.99 5.61 -10.86
C THR A 228 -4.82 6.50 -11.77
#